data_f8cbe0e1de0333f6e8027c54b7f22d3c
#
_entry.id   f8cbe0e1de0333f6e8027c54b7f22d3c
#
_cell.length_a   1.000
_cell.length_b   1.000
_cell.length_c   1.000
_cell.angle_alpha   90.00
_cell.angle_beta   90.00
_cell.angle_gamma   90.00
#
_symmetry.space_group_name_H-M   'P 1'
#
loop_
_entity.id
_entity.type
_entity.pdbx_description
1 polymer ?
#
loop_
_entity_poly.entity_id
_entity_poly.type
_entity_poly.pdbx_seq_one_letter_code
_entity_poly.pdbx_strand_id
1 'polypeptide(L)'
;MGIIATPLGWIMKGIYHLVKNYGIALLLFTFVTRLIVFPMSVKQQKSTAKMGMLAPELEKLKKKYGKNQQKFQEEQMALYAKAGVNPMASCLPMIITMVILFALIPIIYGPLTYISDANKDELTKSNNLISGLYVVSSDLHSDENKEFVNGKIEKMNISESEKKELLNKTEIEKFVAYFKNETNDEDKAYEQLKDYFTDENHCKNAAKALKDNDSTSKNIIEAIKKHQNIDAFMLNEDYISKNLVTSRPELMTFSFVNNAGGDYADILPDSVKKAAEDIDYKSFGLDMGVIPSFKDLTWLIPVASFVLQVAVTVVAQIFQKKNNPTAAKAMGMGMKITFIILPVFSLWIGFSYPAGLGLYWCYSSLFALVQTIILNIAYSPAKIAAIVEEKREKNKKSGKKTFMERMAEQQLEREGKALPKSSDDDDDDDDEGEKKLSKAEKAAEDRRKIAEARKRMAEKYGDEYEEFLEDEEEQPEQKKPQSGKKKKNRNKNNSNNNKNNNSEKQSEEENTALEQSEEDSEETDSEK
;
A
#
# COMPACT_ATOMS: atom_id res chain seq x y z
N MET A 1 -0.63 -7.15 -10.03
CA MET A 1 -1.63 -7.22 -8.94
C MET A 1 -2.61 -8.39 -9.07
N GLY A 2 -2.90 -8.90 -10.27
CA GLY A 2 -3.81 -10.04 -10.49
C GLY A 2 -3.50 -11.33 -9.73
N ILE A 3 -2.21 -11.64 -9.50
CA ILE A 3 -1.79 -12.89 -8.84
C ILE A 3 -2.38 -13.05 -7.42
N ILE A 4 -2.53 -11.95 -6.67
CA ILE A 4 -3.09 -11.98 -5.30
C ILE A 4 -4.60 -11.69 -5.32
N ALA A 5 -5.06 -10.80 -6.23
CA ALA A 5 -6.46 -10.47 -6.35
C ALA A 5 -7.32 -11.66 -6.79
N THR A 6 -6.82 -12.52 -7.68
CA THR A 6 -7.57 -13.69 -8.18
C THR A 6 -7.95 -14.69 -7.09
N PRO A 7 -7.01 -15.17 -6.24
CA PRO A 7 -7.38 -16.07 -5.13
C PRO A 7 -8.33 -15.42 -4.12
N LEU A 8 -8.13 -14.14 -3.82
CA LEU A 8 -9.02 -13.40 -2.93
C LEU A 8 -10.39 -13.18 -3.56
N GLY A 9 -10.45 -12.95 -4.87
CA GLY A 9 -11.70 -12.89 -5.65
C GLY A 9 -12.49 -14.20 -5.59
N TRP A 10 -11.83 -15.36 -5.68
CA TRP A 10 -12.49 -16.65 -5.51
C TRP A 10 -13.10 -16.82 -4.11
N ILE A 11 -12.39 -16.38 -3.06
CA ILE A 11 -12.92 -16.38 -1.69
C ILE A 11 -14.15 -15.47 -1.61
N MET A 12 -14.06 -14.24 -2.15
CA MET A 12 -15.16 -13.28 -2.16
C MET A 12 -16.37 -13.81 -2.93
N LYS A 13 -16.15 -14.39 -4.12
CA LYS A 13 -17.18 -15.04 -4.93
C LYS A 13 -17.87 -16.18 -4.18
N GLY A 14 -17.11 -17.09 -3.56
CA GLY A 14 -17.66 -18.19 -2.79
C GLY A 14 -18.53 -17.72 -1.62
N ILE A 15 -18.07 -16.70 -0.88
CA ILE A 15 -18.83 -16.08 0.20
C ILE A 15 -20.09 -15.39 -0.34
N TYR A 16 -19.97 -14.63 -1.44
CA TYR A 16 -21.10 -13.92 -2.05
C TYR A 16 -22.19 -14.89 -2.52
N HIS A 17 -21.82 -15.99 -3.17
CA HIS A 17 -22.79 -17.02 -3.58
C HIS A 17 -23.56 -17.63 -2.42
N LEU A 18 -22.95 -17.66 -1.23
CA LEU A 18 -23.61 -18.17 -0.02
C LEU A 18 -24.59 -17.18 0.58
N VAL A 19 -24.23 -15.88 0.62
CA VAL A 19 -25.00 -14.85 1.36
C VAL A 19 -25.83 -13.93 0.46
N LYS A 20 -25.54 -13.85 -0.85
CA LYS A 20 -26.25 -13.06 -1.86
C LYS A 20 -26.42 -11.56 -1.52
N ASN A 21 -25.56 -11.02 -0.67
CA ASN A 21 -25.51 -9.60 -0.32
C ASN A 21 -24.07 -9.16 -0.20
N TYR A 22 -23.67 -8.12 -0.93
CA TYR A 22 -22.28 -7.67 -1.01
C TYR A 22 -21.73 -7.18 0.33
N GLY A 23 -22.52 -6.42 1.09
CA GLY A 23 -22.07 -5.90 2.38
C GLY A 23 -21.80 -7.00 3.40
N ILE A 24 -22.66 -8.03 3.45
CA ILE A 24 -22.47 -9.21 4.31
C ILE A 24 -21.31 -10.05 3.79
N ALA A 25 -21.18 -10.22 2.47
CA ALA A 25 -20.06 -10.93 1.88
C ALA A 25 -18.71 -10.26 2.23
N LEU A 26 -18.67 -8.93 2.16
CA LEU A 26 -17.48 -8.14 2.52
C LEU A 26 -17.13 -8.23 4.01
N LEU A 27 -18.15 -8.27 4.89
CA LEU A 27 -17.96 -8.51 6.32
C LEU A 27 -17.30 -9.87 6.58
N LEU A 28 -17.88 -10.94 6.01
CA LEU A 28 -17.36 -12.31 6.16
C LEU A 28 -15.97 -12.46 5.51
N PHE A 29 -15.76 -11.88 4.34
CA PHE A 29 -14.45 -11.83 3.70
C PHE A 29 -13.41 -11.15 4.59
N THR A 30 -13.76 -10.01 5.19
CA THR A 30 -12.88 -9.30 6.12
C THR A 30 -12.58 -10.15 7.35
N PHE A 31 -13.57 -10.85 7.88
CA PHE A 31 -13.39 -11.76 9.00
C PHE A 31 -12.43 -12.93 8.65
N VAL A 32 -12.63 -13.59 7.51
CA VAL A 32 -11.77 -14.70 7.03
C VAL A 32 -10.33 -14.23 6.85
N THR A 33 -10.13 -13.08 6.19
CA THR A 33 -8.78 -12.52 6.01
C THR A 33 -8.11 -12.17 7.33
N ARG A 34 -8.87 -11.67 8.31
CA ARG A 34 -8.38 -11.41 9.68
C ARG A 34 -8.01 -12.70 10.41
N LEU A 35 -8.78 -13.78 10.24
CA LEU A 35 -8.44 -15.09 10.80
C LEU A 35 -7.12 -15.64 10.23
N ILE A 36 -6.90 -15.49 8.92
CA ILE A 36 -5.64 -15.91 8.27
C ILE A 36 -4.43 -15.17 8.87
N VAL A 37 -4.57 -13.88 9.14
CA VAL A 37 -3.49 -13.03 9.69
C VAL A 37 -3.38 -13.15 11.22
N PHE A 38 -4.40 -13.68 11.91
CA PHE A 38 -4.47 -13.74 13.38
C PHE A 38 -3.29 -14.43 14.05
N PRO A 39 -2.79 -15.62 13.61
CA PRO A 39 -1.65 -16.28 14.24
C PRO A 39 -0.39 -15.42 14.24
N MET A 40 -0.22 -14.60 13.19
CA MET A 40 0.89 -13.68 13.08
C MET A 40 0.73 -12.48 14.01
N SER A 41 -0.48 -11.96 14.16
CA SER A 41 -0.80 -10.91 15.14
C SER A 41 -0.54 -11.38 16.58
N VAL A 42 -0.82 -12.65 16.89
CA VAL A 42 -0.46 -13.26 18.19
C VAL A 42 1.06 -13.28 18.39
N LYS A 43 1.84 -13.68 17.38
CA LYS A 43 3.32 -13.66 17.47
C LYS A 43 3.85 -12.24 17.66
N GLN A 44 3.29 -11.28 16.93
CA GLN A 44 3.61 -9.86 17.07
C GLN A 44 3.32 -9.38 18.49
N GLN A 45 2.13 -9.65 19.04
CA GLN A 45 1.75 -9.22 20.39
C GLN A 45 2.67 -9.79 21.45
N LYS A 46 3.05 -11.08 21.33
CA LYS A 46 4.04 -11.71 22.22
C LYS A 46 5.41 -11.03 22.12
N SER A 47 5.84 -10.63 20.92
CA SER A 47 7.09 -9.89 20.71
C SER A 47 7.03 -8.51 21.35
N THR A 48 5.93 -7.77 21.13
CA THR A 48 5.70 -6.46 21.74
C THR A 48 5.66 -6.52 23.27
N ALA A 49 5.03 -7.55 23.83
CA ALA A 49 5.00 -7.75 25.29
C ALA A 49 6.39 -8.04 25.86
N LYS A 50 7.22 -8.83 25.17
CA LYS A 50 8.63 -9.06 25.56
C LYS A 50 9.45 -7.76 25.49
N MET A 51 9.26 -6.92 24.45
CA MET A 51 9.89 -5.59 24.41
C MET A 51 9.50 -4.72 25.60
N GLY A 52 8.25 -4.83 26.05
CA GLY A 52 7.78 -4.15 27.26
C GLY A 52 8.50 -4.57 28.54
N MET A 53 8.90 -5.84 28.65
CA MET A 53 9.69 -6.34 29.79
C MET A 53 11.11 -5.75 29.86
N LEU A 54 11.67 -5.33 28.72
CA LEU A 54 12.99 -4.69 28.63
C LEU A 54 12.96 -3.19 28.93
N ALA A 55 11.80 -2.62 29.28
CA ALA A 55 11.65 -1.20 29.55
C ALA A 55 12.64 -0.67 30.61
N PRO A 56 12.91 -1.35 31.75
CA PRO A 56 13.89 -0.87 32.73
C PRO A 56 15.32 -0.81 32.19
N GLU A 57 15.71 -1.77 31.35
CA GLU A 57 17.04 -1.81 30.74
C GLU A 57 17.19 -0.72 29.68
N LEU A 58 16.15 -0.49 28.87
CA LEU A 58 16.09 0.63 27.92
C LEU A 58 16.20 1.98 28.62
N GLU A 59 15.61 2.13 29.80
CA GLU A 59 15.74 3.38 30.58
C GLU A 59 17.19 3.60 31.04
N LYS A 60 17.88 2.56 31.49
CA LYS A 60 19.32 2.61 31.82
C LYS A 60 20.16 3.00 30.60
N LEU A 61 19.90 2.39 29.45
CA LEU A 61 20.59 2.73 28.19
C LEU A 61 20.33 4.18 27.78
N LYS A 62 19.10 4.66 27.91
CA LYS A 62 18.73 6.04 27.61
C LYS A 62 19.43 7.04 28.54
N LYS A 63 19.57 6.73 29.82
CA LYS A 63 20.33 7.57 30.78
C LYS A 63 21.82 7.59 30.39
N LYS A 64 22.39 6.46 29.93
CA LYS A 64 23.81 6.33 29.58
C LYS A 64 24.16 6.98 28.25
N TYR A 65 23.34 6.81 27.23
CA TYR A 65 23.64 7.19 25.84
C TYR A 65 22.67 8.24 25.26
N GLY A 66 21.78 8.82 26.05
CA GLY A 66 20.71 9.70 25.56
C GLY A 66 21.18 10.97 24.85
N LYS A 67 22.44 11.38 25.07
CA LYS A 67 23.09 12.47 24.32
C LYS A 67 23.66 12.04 22.97
N ASN A 68 23.88 10.73 22.75
CA ASN A 68 24.34 10.15 21.49
C ASN A 68 23.26 9.21 20.96
N GLN A 69 22.41 9.75 20.08
CA GLN A 69 21.24 9.06 19.53
C GLN A 69 21.65 7.79 18.75
N GLN A 70 22.75 7.86 18.00
CA GLN A 70 23.23 6.74 17.20
C GLN A 70 23.65 5.58 18.09
N LYS A 71 24.47 5.87 19.10
CA LYS A 71 24.95 4.84 20.03
C LYS A 71 23.82 4.27 20.89
N PHE A 72 22.81 5.09 21.23
CA PHE A 72 21.60 4.61 21.90
C PHE A 72 20.84 3.62 21.02
N GLN A 73 20.68 3.89 19.72
CA GLN A 73 19.98 2.99 18.79
C GLN A 73 20.75 1.68 18.59
N GLU A 74 22.06 1.72 18.46
CA GLU A 74 22.93 0.53 18.35
C GLU A 74 22.76 -0.39 19.57
N GLU A 75 22.91 0.17 20.77
CA GLU A 75 22.78 -0.58 22.02
C GLU A 75 21.35 -1.06 22.28
N GLN A 76 20.33 -0.30 21.85
CA GLN A 76 18.94 -0.71 21.91
C GLN A 76 18.68 -1.92 20.99
N MET A 77 19.22 -1.92 19.77
CA MET A 77 19.11 -3.05 18.86
C MET A 77 19.86 -4.27 19.40
N ALA A 78 21.04 -4.07 19.98
CA ALA A 78 21.80 -5.14 20.63
C ALA A 78 21.02 -5.74 21.83
N LEU A 79 20.35 -4.91 22.63
CA LEU A 79 19.51 -5.37 23.74
C LEU A 79 18.33 -6.21 23.23
N TYR A 80 17.64 -5.75 22.17
CA TYR A 80 16.55 -6.51 21.55
C TYR A 80 17.02 -7.84 20.96
N ALA A 81 18.18 -7.84 20.29
CA ALA A 81 18.79 -9.06 19.76
C ALA A 81 19.14 -10.06 20.87
N LYS A 82 19.75 -9.60 21.99
CA LYS A 82 20.03 -10.43 23.18
C LYS A 82 18.75 -11.02 23.78
N ALA A 83 17.65 -10.26 23.79
CA ALA A 83 16.35 -10.73 24.27
C ALA A 83 15.60 -11.62 23.26
N GLY A 84 16.15 -11.87 22.06
CA GLY A 84 15.49 -12.64 21.01
C GLY A 84 14.20 -12.00 20.50
N VAL A 85 14.17 -10.67 20.50
CA VAL A 85 13.02 -9.88 20.06
C VAL A 85 13.40 -9.10 18.81
N ASN A 86 12.60 -9.27 17.76
CA ASN A 86 12.80 -8.52 16.52
C ASN A 86 11.79 -7.35 16.46
N PRO A 87 12.24 -6.09 16.56
CA PRO A 87 11.33 -4.93 16.48
C PRO A 87 10.68 -4.80 15.10
N MET A 88 11.35 -5.26 14.03
CA MET A 88 10.80 -5.26 12.67
C MET A 88 9.64 -6.24 12.49
N ALA A 89 9.55 -7.29 13.32
CA ALA A 89 8.41 -8.20 13.28
C ALA A 89 7.08 -7.52 13.67
N SER A 90 7.16 -6.35 14.32
CA SER A 90 5.98 -5.59 14.73
C SER A 90 5.26 -4.91 13.56
N CYS A 91 5.93 -4.61 12.45
CA CYS A 91 5.31 -3.99 11.28
C CYS A 91 4.76 -5.01 10.25
N LEU A 92 5.13 -6.29 10.35
CA LEU A 92 4.78 -7.31 9.37
C LEU A 92 3.26 -7.51 9.16
N PRO A 93 2.39 -7.51 10.20
CA PRO A 93 0.94 -7.57 9.98
C PRO A 93 0.38 -6.35 9.26
N MET A 94 0.98 -5.17 9.46
CA MET A 94 0.59 -3.95 8.72
C MET A 94 0.89 -4.11 7.23
N ILE A 95 2.06 -4.62 6.87
CA ILE A 95 2.43 -4.88 5.47
C ILE A 95 1.46 -5.86 4.82
N ILE A 96 1.11 -6.96 5.49
CA ILE A 96 0.15 -7.93 4.95
C ILE A 96 -1.24 -7.31 4.80
N THR A 97 -1.69 -6.51 5.77
CA THR A 97 -2.98 -5.81 5.65
C THR A 97 -2.98 -4.85 4.45
N MET A 98 -1.88 -4.16 4.18
CA MET A 98 -1.71 -3.33 2.99
C MET A 98 -1.78 -4.14 1.69
N VAL A 99 -1.12 -5.31 1.65
CA VAL A 99 -1.18 -6.21 0.50
C VAL A 99 -2.61 -6.70 0.24
N ILE A 100 -3.34 -7.09 1.30
CA ILE A 100 -4.75 -7.48 1.21
C ILE A 100 -5.62 -6.32 0.70
N LEU A 101 -5.39 -5.11 1.22
CA LEU A 101 -6.09 -3.91 0.77
C LEU A 101 -5.89 -3.66 -0.73
N PHE A 102 -4.63 -3.66 -1.21
CA PHE A 102 -4.34 -3.45 -2.63
C PHE A 102 -4.89 -4.57 -3.52
N ALA A 103 -4.99 -5.79 -3.01
CA ALA A 103 -5.59 -6.90 -3.73
C ALA A 103 -7.14 -6.84 -3.73
N LEU A 104 -7.75 -6.17 -2.74
CA LEU A 104 -9.20 -5.98 -2.66
C LEU A 104 -9.70 -4.87 -3.61
N ILE A 105 -8.86 -3.87 -3.89
CA ILE A 105 -9.23 -2.76 -4.80
C ILE A 105 -9.75 -3.27 -6.15
N PRO A 106 -9.04 -4.15 -6.89
CA PRO A 106 -9.56 -4.72 -8.13
C PRO A 106 -10.89 -5.46 -7.98
N ILE A 107 -11.12 -6.12 -6.84
CA ILE A 107 -12.36 -6.87 -6.57
C ILE A 107 -13.55 -5.93 -6.40
N ILE A 108 -13.34 -4.79 -5.71
CA ILE A 108 -14.38 -3.75 -5.53
C ILE A 108 -14.68 -3.04 -6.86
N TYR A 109 -13.65 -2.81 -7.69
CA TYR A 109 -13.83 -2.14 -8.97
C TYR A 109 -14.31 -3.05 -10.09
N GLY A 110 -14.22 -4.37 -9.89
CA GLY A 110 -14.58 -5.37 -10.89
C GLY A 110 -15.58 -6.41 -10.36
N PRO A 111 -16.78 -5.99 -9.90
CA PRO A 111 -17.75 -6.93 -9.36
C PRO A 111 -18.21 -7.98 -10.38
N LEU A 112 -18.30 -7.63 -11.66
CA LEU A 112 -18.69 -8.53 -12.73
C LEU A 112 -17.59 -9.57 -13.03
N THR A 113 -16.33 -9.17 -12.96
CA THR A 113 -15.17 -10.06 -13.15
C THR A 113 -14.93 -10.99 -11.97
N TYR A 114 -15.08 -10.50 -10.72
CA TYR A 114 -14.66 -11.23 -9.52
C TYR A 114 -15.81 -11.90 -8.75
N ILE A 115 -17.07 -11.48 -8.96
CA ILE A 115 -18.21 -11.97 -8.20
C ILE A 115 -19.20 -12.73 -9.10
N SER A 116 -19.49 -12.20 -10.32
CA SER A 116 -20.35 -12.88 -11.29
C SER A 116 -19.57 -13.80 -12.23
N ASP A 117 -20.30 -14.48 -13.11
CA ASP A 117 -19.76 -15.28 -14.21
C ASP A 117 -19.94 -14.57 -15.57
N ALA A 118 -19.84 -13.23 -15.60
CA ALA A 118 -19.96 -12.47 -16.83
C ALA A 118 -18.95 -12.90 -17.90
N ASN A 119 -19.39 -12.97 -19.14
CA ASN A 119 -18.50 -13.23 -20.26
C ASN A 119 -17.50 -12.09 -20.40
N LYS A 120 -16.21 -12.39 -20.34
CA LYS A 120 -15.13 -11.38 -20.35
C LYS A 120 -15.11 -10.55 -21.62
N ASP A 121 -15.38 -11.17 -22.78
CA ASP A 121 -15.33 -10.46 -24.06
C ASP A 121 -16.51 -9.50 -24.19
N GLU A 122 -17.72 -9.93 -23.78
CA GLU A 122 -18.89 -9.09 -23.75
C GLU A 122 -18.80 -7.98 -22.71
N LEU A 123 -18.22 -8.28 -21.55
CA LEU A 123 -17.95 -7.29 -20.51
C LEU A 123 -16.95 -6.23 -21.00
N THR A 124 -15.88 -6.65 -21.68
CA THR A 124 -14.89 -5.72 -22.27
C THR A 124 -15.53 -4.83 -23.32
N LYS A 125 -16.37 -5.38 -24.19
CA LYS A 125 -17.13 -4.60 -25.19
C LYS A 125 -18.07 -3.61 -24.53
N SER A 126 -18.77 -4.02 -23.47
CA SER A 126 -19.70 -3.15 -22.70
C SER A 126 -18.95 -2.01 -22.01
N ASN A 127 -17.81 -2.31 -21.36
CA ASN A 127 -16.98 -1.30 -20.73
C ASN A 127 -16.46 -0.27 -21.74
N ASN A 128 -16.03 -0.74 -22.92
CA ASN A 128 -15.57 0.14 -23.99
C ASN A 128 -16.74 0.99 -24.56
N LEU A 129 -17.93 0.39 -24.70
CA LEU A 129 -19.11 1.09 -25.19
C LEU A 129 -19.51 2.22 -24.23
N ILE A 130 -19.64 1.95 -22.94
CA ILE A 130 -20.03 2.97 -21.94
C ILE A 130 -18.98 4.08 -21.86
N SER A 131 -17.69 3.71 -21.83
CA SER A 131 -16.61 4.71 -21.80
C SER A 131 -16.56 5.53 -23.09
N GLY A 132 -16.76 4.90 -24.24
CA GLY A 132 -16.78 5.57 -25.54
C GLY A 132 -17.98 6.50 -25.68
N LEU A 133 -19.18 6.07 -25.29
CA LEU A 133 -20.37 6.92 -25.27
C LEU A 133 -20.18 8.17 -24.42
N TYR A 134 -19.59 8.01 -23.24
CA TYR A 134 -19.31 9.16 -22.37
C TYR A 134 -18.38 10.18 -23.05
N VAL A 135 -17.27 9.71 -23.63
CA VAL A 135 -16.29 10.60 -24.26
C VAL A 135 -16.88 11.27 -25.51
N VAL A 136 -17.63 10.54 -26.34
CA VAL A 136 -18.33 11.09 -27.52
C VAL A 136 -19.35 12.13 -27.07
N SER A 137 -20.21 11.83 -26.08
CA SER A 137 -21.18 12.77 -25.55
C SER A 137 -20.50 14.03 -25.00
N SER A 138 -19.39 13.87 -24.27
CA SER A 138 -18.62 14.99 -23.71
C SER A 138 -18.03 15.90 -24.79
N ASP A 139 -17.45 15.31 -25.84
CA ASP A 139 -16.87 16.09 -26.93
C ASP A 139 -17.93 16.79 -27.78
N LEU A 140 -19.05 16.12 -28.10
CA LEU A 140 -20.17 16.75 -28.83
C LEU A 140 -20.82 17.90 -28.03
N HIS A 141 -20.74 17.87 -26.69
CA HIS A 141 -21.22 18.93 -25.81
C HIS A 141 -20.21 20.05 -25.57
N SER A 142 -19.02 20.01 -26.20
CA SER A 142 -18.07 21.14 -26.14
C SER A 142 -18.69 22.41 -26.77
N ASP A 143 -18.28 23.56 -26.30
CA ASP A 143 -18.82 24.84 -26.81
C ASP A 143 -18.63 24.98 -28.32
N GLU A 144 -17.48 24.53 -28.84
CA GLU A 144 -17.15 24.54 -30.26
C GLU A 144 -18.14 23.69 -31.08
N ASN A 145 -18.41 22.46 -30.63
CA ASN A 145 -19.31 21.54 -31.33
C ASN A 145 -20.78 21.96 -31.22
N LYS A 146 -21.19 22.53 -30.08
CA LYS A 146 -22.52 23.15 -29.91
C LYS A 146 -22.74 24.32 -30.85
N GLU A 147 -21.78 25.24 -30.93
CA GLU A 147 -21.83 26.39 -31.83
C GLU A 147 -21.90 25.92 -33.29
N PHE A 148 -21.05 24.93 -33.65
CA PHE A 148 -21.05 24.34 -34.98
C PHE A 148 -22.43 23.77 -35.36
N VAL A 149 -23.01 22.86 -34.57
CA VAL A 149 -24.29 22.19 -34.92
C VAL A 149 -25.46 23.15 -34.88
N ASN A 150 -25.50 24.07 -33.91
CA ASN A 150 -26.56 25.09 -33.84
C ASN A 150 -26.51 26.02 -35.06
N GLY A 151 -25.34 26.48 -35.45
CA GLY A 151 -25.17 27.30 -36.67
C GLY A 151 -25.49 26.58 -37.97
N LYS A 152 -25.38 25.25 -38.00
CA LYS A 152 -25.81 24.41 -39.12
C LYS A 152 -27.33 24.27 -39.17
N ILE A 153 -28.00 24.03 -38.02
CA ILE A 153 -29.45 23.93 -37.91
C ILE A 153 -30.13 25.26 -38.33
N GLU A 154 -29.59 26.39 -37.93
CA GLU A 154 -30.12 27.70 -38.34
C GLU A 154 -30.12 27.89 -39.87
N LYS A 155 -29.17 27.29 -40.58
CA LYS A 155 -29.05 27.35 -42.04
C LYS A 155 -29.83 26.27 -42.80
N MET A 156 -30.42 25.30 -42.10
CA MET A 156 -31.24 24.23 -42.71
C MET A 156 -32.47 24.82 -43.40
N ASN A 157 -32.84 24.22 -44.51
CA ASN A 157 -34.04 24.63 -45.26
C ASN A 157 -35.32 23.95 -44.71
N ILE A 158 -35.67 24.22 -43.46
CA ILE A 158 -36.82 23.73 -42.73
C ILE A 158 -37.59 24.90 -42.10
N SER A 159 -38.80 24.67 -41.60
CA SER A 159 -39.59 25.71 -40.96
C SER A 159 -38.94 26.27 -39.69
N GLU A 160 -39.21 27.53 -39.34
CA GLU A 160 -38.69 28.14 -38.11
C GLU A 160 -39.19 27.45 -36.82
N SER A 161 -40.36 26.81 -36.85
CA SER A 161 -40.85 25.99 -35.75
C SER A 161 -40.04 24.72 -35.56
N GLU A 162 -39.67 24.04 -36.65
CA GLU A 162 -38.82 22.85 -36.62
C GLU A 162 -37.39 23.18 -36.17
N LYS A 163 -36.81 24.32 -36.63
CA LYS A 163 -35.49 24.78 -36.14
C LYS A 163 -35.51 24.96 -34.62
N LYS A 164 -36.54 25.66 -34.11
CA LYS A 164 -36.67 25.91 -32.69
C LYS A 164 -36.86 24.62 -31.88
N GLU A 165 -37.59 23.65 -32.42
CA GLU A 165 -37.73 22.34 -31.80
C GLU A 165 -36.40 21.60 -31.75
N LEU A 166 -35.65 21.55 -32.88
CA LEU A 166 -34.34 20.90 -32.97
C LEU A 166 -33.33 21.54 -32.02
N LEU A 167 -33.28 22.87 -31.91
CA LEU A 167 -32.36 23.58 -31.02
C LEU A 167 -32.61 23.25 -29.53
N ASN A 168 -33.77 22.74 -29.16
CA ASN A 168 -34.11 22.31 -27.81
C ASN A 168 -33.79 20.82 -27.55
N LYS A 169 -33.37 20.06 -28.56
CA LYS A 169 -32.98 18.66 -28.43
C LYS A 169 -31.55 18.48 -27.87
N THR A 170 -31.18 17.24 -27.58
CA THR A 170 -29.82 16.92 -27.15
C THR A 170 -28.80 17.10 -28.29
N GLU A 171 -27.53 17.17 -27.96
CA GLU A 171 -26.53 17.43 -29.00
C GLU A 171 -26.44 16.28 -30.01
N ILE A 172 -26.52 15.03 -29.58
CA ILE A 172 -26.55 13.88 -30.51
C ILE A 172 -27.76 13.95 -31.44
N GLU A 173 -28.94 14.27 -30.93
CA GLU A 173 -30.13 14.44 -31.76
C GLU A 173 -29.96 15.55 -32.81
N LYS A 174 -29.34 16.66 -32.42
CA LYS A 174 -29.01 17.78 -33.33
C LYS A 174 -28.07 17.36 -34.44
N PHE A 175 -26.97 16.68 -34.10
CA PHE A 175 -26.00 16.18 -35.08
C PHE A 175 -26.62 15.14 -36.04
N VAL A 176 -27.46 14.22 -35.53
CA VAL A 176 -28.18 13.24 -36.36
C VAL A 176 -29.12 13.95 -37.31
N ALA A 177 -29.93 14.92 -36.83
CA ALA A 177 -30.83 15.69 -37.65
C ALA A 177 -30.11 16.50 -38.75
N TYR A 178 -28.99 17.13 -38.41
CA TYR A 178 -28.16 17.87 -39.34
C TYR A 178 -27.61 16.96 -40.45
N PHE A 179 -26.99 15.84 -40.10
CA PHE A 179 -26.42 14.92 -41.10
C PHE A 179 -27.51 14.24 -41.94
N LYS A 180 -28.68 13.96 -41.35
CA LYS A 180 -29.85 13.41 -42.10
C LYS A 180 -30.37 14.41 -43.13
N ASN A 181 -30.40 15.71 -42.81
CA ASN A 181 -30.77 16.75 -43.76
C ASN A 181 -29.72 16.91 -44.89
N GLU A 182 -28.45 16.76 -44.59
CA GLU A 182 -27.35 16.86 -45.59
C GLU A 182 -27.34 15.67 -46.55
N THR A 183 -27.55 14.47 -46.02
CA THR A 183 -27.42 13.22 -46.81
C THR A 183 -28.73 12.75 -47.45
N ASN A 184 -29.87 13.21 -46.94
CA ASN A 184 -31.21 12.65 -47.24
C ASN A 184 -31.29 11.13 -47.04
N ASP A 185 -30.42 10.54 -46.19
CA ASP A 185 -30.28 9.11 -45.94
C ASP A 185 -29.89 8.90 -44.50
N GLU A 186 -30.68 8.09 -43.78
CA GLU A 186 -30.48 7.88 -42.35
C GLU A 186 -29.22 7.11 -42.02
N ASP A 187 -28.90 6.05 -42.79
CA ASP A 187 -27.67 5.25 -42.55
C ASP A 187 -26.42 6.07 -42.82
N LYS A 188 -26.42 6.87 -43.88
CA LYS A 188 -25.32 7.79 -44.19
C LYS A 188 -25.16 8.90 -43.14
N ALA A 189 -26.27 9.35 -42.54
CA ALA A 189 -26.20 10.32 -41.44
C ALA A 189 -25.41 9.75 -40.22
N TYR A 190 -25.65 8.50 -39.89
CA TYR A 190 -24.90 7.83 -38.79
C TYR A 190 -23.46 7.52 -39.18
N GLU A 191 -23.15 7.23 -40.45
CA GLU A 191 -21.76 7.12 -40.91
C GLU A 191 -21.03 8.46 -40.78
N GLN A 192 -21.66 9.56 -41.21
CA GLN A 192 -21.07 10.90 -41.04
C GLN A 192 -20.91 11.31 -39.57
N LEU A 193 -21.85 10.95 -38.71
CA LEU A 193 -21.69 11.17 -37.27
C LEU A 193 -20.50 10.38 -36.71
N LYS A 194 -20.32 9.13 -37.15
CA LYS A 194 -19.15 8.31 -36.77
C LYS A 194 -17.87 8.97 -37.22
N ASP A 195 -17.79 9.37 -38.50
CA ASP A 195 -16.61 10.04 -39.05
C ASP A 195 -16.31 11.36 -38.30
N TYR A 196 -17.35 12.10 -37.92
CA TYR A 196 -17.22 13.35 -37.18
C TYR A 196 -16.60 13.15 -35.78
N PHE A 197 -17.10 12.20 -35.00
CA PHE A 197 -16.56 11.99 -33.65
C PHE A 197 -15.24 11.19 -33.63
N THR A 198 -14.84 10.56 -34.73
CA THR A 198 -13.53 9.90 -34.87
C THR A 198 -12.45 10.82 -35.47
N ASP A 199 -12.81 12.01 -35.94
CA ASP A 199 -11.85 13.01 -36.43
C ASP A 199 -11.29 13.86 -35.28
N GLU A 200 -9.95 13.87 -35.14
CA GLU A 200 -9.24 14.63 -34.10
C GLU A 200 -9.48 16.15 -34.20
N ASN A 201 -9.86 16.66 -35.38
CA ASN A 201 -10.14 18.09 -35.58
C ASN A 201 -11.51 18.51 -35.00
N HIS A 202 -12.43 17.57 -34.84
CA HIS A 202 -13.77 17.83 -34.32
C HIS A 202 -13.94 17.34 -32.87
N CYS A 203 -13.51 16.11 -32.60
CA CYS A 203 -13.70 15.45 -31.32
C CYS A 203 -12.39 14.82 -30.82
N LYS A 204 -11.50 15.64 -30.26
CA LYS A 204 -10.13 15.24 -29.90
C LYS A 204 -10.05 14.07 -28.92
N ASN A 205 -10.89 14.06 -27.89
CA ASN A 205 -10.84 13.01 -26.87
C ASN A 205 -11.50 11.72 -27.38
N ALA A 206 -12.61 11.82 -28.11
CA ALA A 206 -13.30 10.68 -28.71
C ALA A 206 -12.42 10.03 -29.80
N ALA A 207 -11.86 10.81 -30.71
CA ALA A 207 -10.93 10.31 -31.72
C ALA A 207 -9.75 9.57 -31.12
N LYS A 208 -9.12 10.14 -30.08
CA LYS A 208 -8.01 9.50 -29.35
C LYS A 208 -8.44 8.20 -28.65
N ALA A 209 -9.60 8.18 -28.00
CA ALA A 209 -10.10 7.00 -27.28
C ALA A 209 -10.51 5.85 -28.22
N LEU A 210 -10.93 6.18 -29.45
CA LEU A 210 -11.49 5.24 -30.41
C LEU A 210 -10.53 4.89 -31.56
N LYS A 211 -9.31 5.47 -31.60
CA LYS A 211 -8.33 5.40 -32.71
C LYS A 211 -8.10 3.99 -33.26
N ASP A 212 -8.00 3.01 -32.36
CA ASP A 212 -7.69 1.62 -32.73
C ASP A 212 -8.88 0.67 -32.48
N ASN A 213 -10.11 1.22 -32.36
CA ASN A 213 -11.27 0.45 -31.94
C ASN A 213 -12.53 0.76 -32.77
N ASP A 214 -12.45 0.48 -34.08
CA ASP A 214 -13.60 0.66 -35.00
C ASP A 214 -14.82 -0.15 -34.57
N SER A 215 -14.64 -1.30 -33.92
CA SER A 215 -15.76 -2.08 -33.40
C SER A 215 -16.52 -1.34 -32.30
N THR A 216 -15.83 -0.61 -31.42
CA THR A 216 -16.46 0.24 -30.40
C THR A 216 -17.19 1.41 -31.04
N SER A 217 -16.61 2.08 -32.05
CA SER A 217 -17.27 3.16 -32.78
C SER A 217 -18.56 2.70 -33.44
N LYS A 218 -18.60 1.50 -34.04
CA LYS A 218 -19.82 0.90 -34.57
C LYS A 218 -20.86 0.61 -33.48
N ASN A 219 -20.45 0.06 -32.35
CA ASN A 219 -21.33 -0.21 -31.23
C ASN A 219 -21.92 1.08 -30.64
N ILE A 220 -21.17 2.18 -30.63
CA ILE A 220 -21.64 3.52 -30.24
C ILE A 220 -22.75 3.98 -31.18
N ILE A 221 -22.56 3.86 -32.48
CA ILE A 221 -23.59 4.20 -33.48
C ILE A 221 -24.86 3.36 -33.29
N GLU A 222 -24.74 2.05 -33.06
CA GLU A 222 -25.89 1.20 -32.79
C GLU A 222 -26.62 1.59 -31.50
N ALA A 223 -25.90 2.02 -30.46
CA ALA A 223 -26.50 2.55 -29.25
C ALA A 223 -27.22 3.88 -29.50
N ILE A 224 -26.62 4.78 -30.26
CA ILE A 224 -27.25 6.07 -30.65
C ILE A 224 -28.49 5.83 -31.54
N LYS A 225 -28.47 4.85 -32.45
CA LYS A 225 -29.64 4.48 -33.24
C LYS A 225 -30.83 4.06 -32.38
N LYS A 226 -30.56 3.36 -31.26
CA LYS A 226 -31.60 2.96 -30.30
C LYS A 226 -32.10 4.15 -29.46
N HIS A 227 -31.16 4.99 -29.00
CA HIS A 227 -31.44 6.09 -28.07
C HIS A 227 -30.64 7.33 -28.48
N GLN A 228 -31.25 8.19 -29.33
CA GLN A 228 -30.56 9.41 -29.80
C GLN A 228 -30.36 10.45 -28.70
N ASN A 229 -31.08 10.37 -27.60
CA ASN A 229 -30.96 11.25 -26.44
C ASN A 229 -30.06 10.70 -25.33
N ILE A 230 -29.23 9.68 -25.63
CA ILE A 230 -28.40 9.00 -24.64
C ILE A 230 -27.35 9.91 -24.00
N ASP A 231 -26.94 10.96 -24.71
CA ASP A 231 -25.97 11.95 -24.20
C ASP A 231 -26.48 12.72 -22.98
N ALA A 232 -27.79 13.04 -22.93
CA ALA A 232 -28.38 13.66 -21.75
C ALA A 232 -28.24 12.79 -20.50
N PHE A 233 -28.30 11.46 -20.68
CA PHE A 233 -28.06 10.51 -19.61
C PHE A 233 -26.59 10.34 -19.30
N MET A 234 -25.73 10.18 -20.32
CA MET A 234 -24.29 9.97 -20.17
C MET A 234 -23.57 11.14 -19.50
N LEU A 235 -24.12 12.35 -19.59
CA LEU A 235 -23.55 13.54 -18.95
C LEU A 235 -24.24 13.93 -17.64
N ASN A 236 -25.20 13.15 -17.17
CA ASN A 236 -25.83 13.39 -15.88
C ASN A 236 -24.92 12.92 -14.74
N GLU A 237 -24.33 13.86 -14.02
CA GLU A 237 -23.39 13.60 -12.91
C GLU A 237 -24.01 12.84 -11.73
N ASP A 238 -25.33 12.84 -11.59
CA ASP A 238 -26.00 12.06 -10.53
C ASP A 238 -25.96 10.55 -10.81
N TYR A 239 -25.81 10.15 -12.08
CA TYR A 239 -25.78 8.76 -12.50
C TYR A 239 -24.43 8.33 -13.05
N ILE A 240 -23.72 9.20 -13.76
CA ILE A 240 -22.46 8.88 -14.44
C ILE A 240 -21.31 9.64 -13.79
N SER A 241 -20.42 8.90 -13.16
CA SER A 241 -19.21 9.46 -12.57
C SER A 241 -18.08 9.51 -13.60
N LYS A 242 -17.65 10.72 -13.99
CA LYS A 242 -16.49 10.93 -14.86
C LYS A 242 -15.26 10.13 -14.41
N ASN A 243 -14.96 10.15 -13.13
CA ASN A 243 -13.81 9.45 -12.58
C ASN A 243 -13.93 7.93 -12.73
N LEU A 244 -15.13 7.35 -12.59
CA LEU A 244 -15.36 5.92 -12.76
C LEU A 244 -15.30 5.53 -14.23
N VAL A 245 -15.93 6.29 -15.13
CA VAL A 245 -15.91 6.03 -16.59
C VAL A 245 -14.47 5.95 -17.09
N THR A 246 -13.60 6.88 -16.71
CA THR A 246 -12.24 6.96 -17.23
C THR A 246 -11.27 6.01 -16.54
N SER A 247 -11.46 5.71 -15.26
CA SER A 247 -10.50 4.92 -14.47
C SER A 247 -11.01 3.54 -14.08
N ARG A 248 -12.32 3.31 -14.06
CA ARG A 248 -12.96 2.07 -13.58
C ARG A 248 -14.21 1.73 -14.40
N PRO A 249 -14.07 1.45 -15.71
CA PRO A 249 -15.18 1.29 -16.63
C PRO A 249 -16.10 0.12 -16.26
N GLU A 250 -15.58 -0.98 -15.69
CA GLU A 250 -16.41 -2.11 -15.25
C GLU A 250 -17.38 -1.71 -14.13
N LEU A 251 -16.90 -0.98 -13.12
CA LEU A 251 -17.78 -0.48 -12.05
C LEU A 251 -18.81 0.51 -12.61
N MET A 252 -18.41 1.31 -13.62
CA MET A 252 -19.34 2.21 -14.28
C MET A 252 -20.40 1.44 -15.09
N THR A 253 -20.00 0.40 -15.84
CA THR A 253 -20.93 -0.49 -16.54
C THR A 253 -21.91 -1.17 -15.58
N PHE A 254 -21.42 -1.65 -14.45
CA PHE A 254 -22.25 -2.21 -13.38
C PHE A 254 -23.25 -1.18 -12.83
N SER A 255 -22.77 0.03 -12.51
CA SER A 255 -23.61 1.14 -12.03
C SER A 255 -24.63 1.59 -13.07
N PHE A 256 -24.24 1.61 -14.34
CA PHE A 256 -25.11 1.93 -15.47
C PHE A 256 -26.33 1.00 -15.52
N VAL A 257 -26.13 -0.32 -15.38
CA VAL A 257 -27.23 -1.29 -15.38
C VAL A 257 -28.14 -1.11 -14.17
N ASN A 258 -27.55 -0.98 -12.96
CA ASN A 258 -28.32 -1.10 -11.71
C ASN A 258 -28.98 0.21 -11.24
N ASN A 259 -28.37 1.37 -11.56
CA ASN A 259 -28.84 2.63 -10.97
C ASN A 259 -29.60 3.52 -11.95
N ALA A 260 -29.33 3.38 -13.24
CA ALA A 260 -29.81 4.38 -14.17
C ALA A 260 -30.12 3.84 -15.58
N GLY A 261 -29.70 2.61 -15.87
CA GLY A 261 -29.80 2.06 -17.21
C GLY A 261 -31.17 1.49 -17.59
N GLY A 262 -32.19 1.61 -16.75
CA GLY A 262 -33.49 0.98 -16.99
C GLY A 262 -34.01 1.16 -18.43
N ASP A 263 -34.04 2.40 -18.92
CA ASP A 263 -34.47 2.72 -20.28
C ASP A 263 -33.36 2.54 -21.35
N TYR A 264 -32.08 2.54 -20.92
CA TYR A 264 -30.92 2.49 -21.82
C TYR A 264 -30.12 1.18 -21.72
N ALA A 265 -30.45 0.31 -20.77
CA ALA A 265 -29.71 -0.95 -20.54
C ALA A 265 -29.76 -1.92 -21.72
N ASP A 266 -30.70 -1.75 -22.64
CA ASP A 266 -30.86 -2.57 -23.84
C ASP A 266 -29.74 -2.40 -24.88
N ILE A 267 -28.86 -1.38 -24.71
CA ILE A 267 -27.64 -1.24 -25.51
C ILE A 267 -26.55 -2.28 -25.12
N LEU A 268 -26.70 -2.93 -23.96
CA LEU A 268 -25.75 -3.92 -23.45
C LEU A 268 -26.23 -5.35 -23.72
N PRO A 269 -25.29 -6.33 -23.83
CA PRO A 269 -25.63 -7.74 -23.93
C PRO A 269 -26.42 -8.23 -22.72
N ASP A 270 -27.38 -9.13 -22.96
CA ASP A 270 -28.24 -9.70 -21.89
C ASP A 270 -27.44 -10.44 -20.80
N SER A 271 -26.31 -11.07 -21.19
CA SER A 271 -25.42 -11.73 -20.24
C SER A 271 -24.81 -10.75 -19.23
N VAL A 272 -24.41 -9.56 -19.67
CA VAL A 272 -23.81 -8.51 -18.82
C VAL A 272 -24.89 -7.88 -17.94
N LYS A 273 -26.08 -7.61 -18.50
CA LYS A 273 -27.22 -7.10 -17.73
C LYS A 273 -27.59 -8.05 -16.59
N LYS A 274 -27.84 -9.31 -16.92
CA LYS A 274 -28.19 -10.33 -15.94
C LYS A 274 -27.12 -10.50 -14.88
N ALA A 275 -25.85 -10.50 -15.28
CA ALA A 275 -24.72 -10.62 -14.35
C ALA A 275 -24.67 -9.42 -13.37
N ALA A 276 -25.03 -8.22 -13.82
CA ALA A 276 -25.09 -7.04 -12.97
C ALA A 276 -26.31 -7.05 -12.04
N GLU A 277 -27.47 -7.43 -12.55
CA GLU A 277 -28.73 -7.55 -11.78
C GLU A 277 -28.66 -8.63 -10.69
N ASP A 278 -27.90 -9.71 -10.93
CA ASP A 278 -27.71 -10.80 -9.97
C ASP A 278 -26.84 -10.41 -8.76
N ILE A 279 -26.19 -9.22 -8.79
CA ILE A 279 -25.35 -8.73 -7.70
C ILE A 279 -26.08 -7.67 -6.88
N ASP A 280 -26.51 -8.01 -5.66
CA ASP A 280 -26.93 -7.02 -4.67
C ASP A 280 -25.71 -6.27 -4.10
N TYR A 281 -25.36 -5.15 -4.73
CA TYR A 281 -24.22 -4.31 -4.37
C TYR A 281 -24.55 -3.26 -3.30
N LYS A 282 -25.72 -3.36 -2.69
CA LYS A 282 -26.17 -2.46 -1.63
C LYS A 282 -25.82 -3.03 -0.25
N SER A 283 -25.48 -2.15 0.66
CA SER A 283 -25.30 -2.46 2.08
C SER A 283 -25.93 -1.36 2.92
N PHE A 284 -26.78 -1.74 3.88
CA PHE A 284 -27.56 -0.78 4.67
C PHE A 284 -28.40 0.20 3.82
N GLY A 285 -28.85 -0.25 2.64
CA GLY A 285 -29.59 0.59 1.69
C GLY A 285 -28.72 1.55 0.87
N LEU A 286 -27.40 1.56 1.08
CA LEU A 286 -26.45 2.41 0.37
C LEU A 286 -25.75 1.63 -0.75
N ASP A 287 -25.54 2.26 -1.88
CA ASP A 287 -24.78 1.70 -3.00
C ASP A 287 -23.28 1.71 -2.70
N MET A 288 -22.63 0.55 -2.82
CA MET A 288 -21.22 0.39 -2.54
C MET A 288 -20.30 0.77 -3.72
N GLY A 289 -20.87 0.97 -4.90
CA GLY A 289 -20.15 1.36 -6.11
C GLY A 289 -19.94 2.86 -6.26
N VAL A 290 -20.72 3.69 -5.59
CA VAL A 290 -20.63 5.14 -5.71
C VAL A 290 -19.53 5.72 -4.86
N ILE A 291 -18.97 6.85 -5.30
CA ILE A 291 -18.03 7.65 -4.49
C ILE A 291 -18.86 8.41 -3.45
N PRO A 292 -18.52 8.28 -2.14
CA PRO A 292 -19.27 8.93 -1.06
C PRO A 292 -19.38 10.44 -1.27
N SER A 293 -20.58 10.97 -1.11
CA SER A 293 -20.86 12.38 -1.24
C SER A 293 -21.82 12.88 -0.14
N PHE A 294 -21.81 14.18 0.13
CA PHE A 294 -22.73 14.78 1.10
C PHE A 294 -24.16 14.96 0.56
N LYS A 295 -24.42 14.57 -0.72
CA LYS A 295 -25.74 14.57 -1.31
C LYS A 295 -26.64 13.44 -0.79
N ASP A 296 -26.04 12.33 -0.35
CA ASP A 296 -26.70 11.12 0.17
C ASP A 296 -26.04 10.66 1.48
N LEU A 297 -26.48 9.53 2.04
CA LEU A 297 -25.95 9.01 3.30
C LEU A 297 -24.63 8.25 3.16
N THR A 298 -24.05 8.13 1.98
CA THR A 298 -22.79 7.40 1.76
C THR A 298 -21.60 8.03 2.48
N TRP A 299 -21.64 9.35 2.76
CA TRP A 299 -20.62 10.05 3.54
C TRP A 299 -20.43 9.50 4.96
N LEU A 300 -21.46 8.83 5.50
CA LEU A 300 -21.36 8.20 6.82
C LEU A 300 -20.29 7.09 6.85
N ILE A 301 -20.03 6.41 5.74
CA ILE A 301 -19.07 5.31 5.65
C ILE A 301 -17.64 5.79 5.90
N PRO A 302 -17.07 6.78 5.17
CA PRO A 302 -15.74 7.30 5.47
C PRO A 302 -15.63 7.92 6.86
N VAL A 303 -16.67 8.58 7.36
CA VAL A 303 -16.70 9.14 8.72
C VAL A 303 -16.69 8.03 9.77
N ALA A 304 -17.52 6.99 9.62
CA ALA A 304 -17.52 5.83 10.53
C ALA A 304 -16.17 5.11 10.52
N SER A 305 -15.57 4.93 9.35
CA SER A 305 -14.23 4.36 9.20
C SER A 305 -13.19 5.17 9.97
N PHE A 306 -13.18 6.49 9.80
CA PHE A 306 -12.30 7.41 10.52
C PHE A 306 -12.46 7.28 12.04
N VAL A 307 -13.69 7.34 12.55
CA VAL A 307 -13.98 7.21 13.99
C VAL A 307 -13.48 5.87 14.54
N LEU A 308 -13.73 4.78 13.83
CA LEU A 308 -13.25 3.45 14.22
C LEU A 308 -11.72 3.37 14.22
N GLN A 309 -11.03 3.95 13.24
CA GLN A 309 -9.56 3.98 13.22
C GLN A 309 -8.98 4.82 14.36
N VAL A 310 -9.60 5.96 14.67
CA VAL A 310 -9.22 6.75 15.84
C VAL A 310 -9.40 5.92 17.10
N ALA A 311 -10.53 5.22 17.26
CA ALA A 311 -10.78 4.34 18.41
C ALA A 311 -9.71 3.24 18.54
N VAL A 312 -9.36 2.55 17.46
CA VAL A 312 -8.25 1.56 17.43
C VAL A 312 -6.95 2.20 17.91
N THR A 313 -6.61 3.37 17.39
CA THR A 313 -5.38 4.08 17.71
C THR A 313 -5.33 4.49 19.17
N VAL A 314 -6.42 5.04 19.71
CA VAL A 314 -6.52 5.45 21.13
C VAL A 314 -6.41 4.23 22.04
N VAL A 315 -7.14 3.16 21.76
CA VAL A 315 -7.08 1.92 22.55
C VAL A 315 -5.68 1.31 22.52
N ALA A 316 -5.04 1.26 21.35
CA ALA A 316 -3.68 0.77 21.23
C ALA A 316 -2.69 1.62 22.05
N GLN A 317 -2.82 2.94 22.04
CA GLN A 317 -1.99 3.84 22.86
C GLN A 317 -2.22 3.68 24.37
N ILE A 318 -3.46 3.46 24.79
CA ILE A 318 -3.78 3.19 26.21
C ILE A 318 -3.06 1.92 26.66
N PHE A 319 -3.17 0.82 25.89
CA PHE A 319 -2.47 -0.42 26.20
C PHE A 319 -0.95 -0.26 26.13
N GLN A 320 -0.43 0.49 25.16
CA GLN A 320 1.00 0.76 25.05
C GLN A 320 1.55 1.54 26.26
N LYS A 321 0.84 2.59 26.69
CA LYS A 321 1.21 3.34 27.91
C LYS A 321 1.18 2.44 29.15
N LYS A 322 0.20 1.55 29.26
CA LYS A 322 0.06 0.62 30.38
C LYS A 322 1.15 -0.46 30.35
N ASN A 323 1.40 -1.06 29.20
CA ASN A 323 2.26 -2.23 29.04
C ASN A 323 3.74 -1.89 28.82
N ASN A 324 4.05 -0.70 28.30
CA ASN A 324 5.42 -0.25 28.04
C ASN A 324 5.54 1.28 28.21
N PRO A 325 5.51 1.78 29.45
CA PRO A 325 5.51 3.22 29.73
C PRO A 325 6.79 3.92 29.26
N THR A 326 7.92 3.22 29.29
CA THR A 326 9.22 3.76 28.84
C THR A 326 9.26 3.96 27.33
N ALA A 327 8.80 2.99 26.56
CA ALA A 327 8.68 3.15 25.11
C ALA A 327 7.66 4.22 24.72
N ALA A 328 6.54 4.30 25.44
CA ALA A 328 5.53 5.35 25.24
C ALA A 328 6.09 6.77 25.48
N LYS A 329 6.94 6.94 26.53
CA LYS A 329 7.64 8.21 26.82
C LYS A 329 8.77 8.49 25.81
N ALA A 330 9.42 7.46 25.29
CA ALA A 330 10.51 7.59 24.31
C ALA A 330 10.01 7.86 22.89
N MET A 331 8.69 7.77 22.66
CA MET A 331 8.08 7.98 21.36
C MET A 331 8.30 9.41 20.88
N GLY A 332 9.07 9.54 19.79
CA GLY A 332 9.38 10.84 19.17
C GLY A 332 8.15 11.54 18.60
N MET A 333 8.28 12.85 18.34
CA MET A 333 7.22 13.67 17.77
C MET A 333 6.72 13.08 16.44
N GLY A 334 7.61 12.61 15.56
CA GLY A 334 7.23 12.01 14.28
C GLY A 334 6.27 10.83 14.41
N MET A 335 6.50 9.93 15.37
CA MET A 335 5.60 8.80 15.60
C MET A 335 4.23 9.23 16.15
N LYS A 336 4.18 10.29 16.97
CA LYS A 336 2.90 10.87 17.44
C LYS A 336 2.11 11.50 16.28
N ILE A 337 2.81 12.17 15.38
CA ILE A 337 2.21 12.78 14.18
C ILE A 337 1.63 11.69 13.27
N THR A 338 2.32 10.56 13.09
CA THR A 338 1.83 9.42 12.27
C THR A 338 0.49 8.89 12.78
N PHE A 339 0.26 8.86 14.10
CA PHE A 339 -1.02 8.44 14.67
C PHE A 339 -2.20 9.38 14.37
N ILE A 340 -1.93 10.62 14.01
CA ILE A 340 -2.94 11.60 13.60
C ILE A 340 -3.11 11.61 12.09
N ILE A 341 -2.00 11.63 11.35
CA ILE A 341 -2.01 11.70 9.88
C ILE A 341 -2.71 10.48 9.28
N LEU A 342 -2.46 9.27 9.79
CA LEU A 342 -3.00 8.05 9.20
C LEU A 342 -4.54 8.00 9.19
N PRO A 343 -5.28 8.30 10.28
CA PRO A 343 -6.73 8.40 10.24
C PRO A 343 -7.25 9.51 9.31
N VAL A 344 -6.61 10.69 9.32
CA VAL A 344 -6.99 11.81 8.44
C VAL A 344 -6.80 11.43 6.96
N PHE A 345 -5.69 10.79 6.62
CA PHE A 345 -5.42 10.29 5.28
C PHE A 345 -6.46 9.24 4.85
N SER A 346 -6.88 8.35 5.77
CA SER A 346 -7.91 7.36 5.47
C SER A 346 -9.29 8.00 5.22
N LEU A 347 -9.60 9.10 5.92
CA LEU A 347 -10.81 9.87 5.67
C LEU A 347 -10.81 10.48 4.26
N TRP A 348 -9.69 11.10 3.87
CA TRP A 348 -9.53 11.66 2.52
C TRP A 348 -9.68 10.58 1.44
N ILE A 349 -9.00 9.42 1.60
CA ILE A 349 -9.15 8.29 0.67
C ILE A 349 -10.62 7.81 0.65
N GLY A 350 -11.29 7.75 1.81
CA GLY A 350 -12.67 7.29 1.90
C GLY A 350 -13.66 8.11 1.06
N PHE A 351 -13.37 9.39 0.81
CA PHE A 351 -14.13 10.26 -0.10
C PHE A 351 -13.62 10.24 -1.55
N SER A 352 -12.50 9.58 -1.82
CA SER A 352 -11.89 9.50 -3.16
C SER A 352 -12.15 8.16 -3.86
N TYR A 353 -12.67 7.17 -3.14
CA TYR A 353 -12.89 5.80 -3.62
C TYR A 353 -14.32 5.35 -3.36
N PRO A 354 -14.82 4.33 -4.09
CA PRO A 354 -16.16 3.79 -3.87
C PRO A 354 -16.44 3.40 -2.42
N ALA A 355 -17.69 3.58 -2.01
CA ALA A 355 -18.18 3.33 -0.65
C ALA A 355 -17.84 1.93 -0.13
N GLY A 356 -17.79 0.91 -1.00
CA GLY A 356 -17.38 -0.45 -0.67
C GLY A 356 -15.97 -0.55 -0.07
N LEU A 357 -15.02 0.27 -0.53
CA LEU A 357 -13.68 0.32 0.06
C LEU A 357 -13.72 0.91 1.48
N GLY A 358 -14.49 1.99 1.66
CA GLY A 358 -14.72 2.60 2.97
C GLY A 358 -15.38 1.62 3.95
N LEU A 359 -16.36 0.83 3.48
CA LEU A 359 -17.04 -0.20 4.27
C LEU A 359 -16.06 -1.32 4.69
N TYR A 360 -15.17 -1.76 3.79
CA TYR A 360 -14.09 -2.68 4.18
C TYR A 360 -13.24 -2.10 5.30
N TRP A 361 -12.88 -0.82 5.23
CA TRP A 361 -12.13 -0.17 6.30
C TRP A 361 -12.89 -0.11 7.62
N CYS A 362 -14.20 0.13 7.59
CA CYS A 362 -15.04 0.05 8.79
C CYS A 362 -14.97 -1.34 9.44
N TYR A 363 -15.21 -2.39 8.66
CA TYR A 363 -15.16 -3.77 9.16
C TYR A 363 -13.76 -4.15 9.63
N SER A 364 -12.74 -3.80 8.84
CA SER A 364 -11.33 -4.05 9.19
C SER A 364 -10.92 -3.37 10.49
N SER A 365 -11.36 -2.12 10.71
CA SER A 365 -11.09 -1.37 11.93
C SER A 365 -11.86 -1.91 13.14
N LEU A 366 -13.12 -2.33 12.93
CA LEU A 366 -13.92 -2.97 13.99
C LEU A 366 -13.24 -4.27 14.48
N PHE A 367 -12.86 -5.14 13.55
CA PHE A 367 -12.14 -6.38 13.89
C PHE A 367 -10.77 -6.08 14.52
N ALA A 368 -10.05 -5.05 14.04
CA ALA A 368 -8.78 -4.64 14.62
C ALA A 368 -8.95 -4.13 16.06
N LEU A 369 -10.02 -3.39 16.35
CA LEU A 369 -10.34 -2.92 17.70
C LEU A 369 -10.55 -4.10 18.66
N VAL A 370 -11.42 -5.03 18.29
CA VAL A 370 -11.70 -6.25 19.07
C VAL A 370 -10.41 -7.07 19.26
N GLN A 371 -9.67 -7.30 18.19
CA GLN A 371 -8.40 -8.02 18.22
C GLN A 371 -7.37 -7.35 19.13
N THR A 372 -7.23 -6.02 19.06
CA THR A 372 -6.30 -5.25 19.89
C THR A 372 -6.63 -5.42 21.38
N ILE A 373 -7.91 -5.34 21.75
CA ILE A 373 -8.35 -5.53 23.13
C ILE A 373 -8.04 -6.97 23.60
N ILE A 374 -8.47 -7.98 22.84
CA ILE A 374 -8.29 -9.39 23.18
C ILE A 374 -6.80 -9.71 23.35
N LEU A 375 -5.96 -9.35 22.37
CA LEU A 375 -4.55 -9.68 22.38
C LEU A 375 -3.78 -8.98 23.51
N ASN A 376 -4.10 -7.72 23.82
CA ASN A 376 -3.44 -7.01 24.92
C ASN A 376 -3.84 -7.54 26.30
N ILE A 377 -5.07 -8.03 26.46
CA ILE A 377 -5.52 -8.69 27.69
C ILE A 377 -4.91 -10.11 27.81
N ALA A 378 -4.93 -10.88 26.72
CA ALA A 378 -4.44 -12.25 26.70
C ALA A 378 -2.91 -12.34 26.86
N TYR A 379 -2.17 -11.43 26.21
CA TYR A 379 -0.71 -11.45 26.13
C TYR A 379 -0.09 -10.15 26.69
N SER A 380 -0.51 -9.76 27.91
CA SER A 380 0.12 -8.65 28.63
C SER A 380 1.56 -8.99 29.04
N PRO A 381 2.46 -7.98 29.25
CA PRO A 381 3.84 -8.22 29.67
C PRO A 381 3.95 -9.11 30.91
N ALA A 382 3.07 -8.89 31.91
CA ALA A 382 3.04 -9.72 33.13
C ALA A 382 2.72 -11.19 32.85
N LYS A 383 1.74 -11.46 31.98
CA LYS A 383 1.39 -12.85 31.61
C LYS A 383 2.49 -13.51 30.76
N ILE A 384 3.13 -12.75 29.88
CA ILE A 384 4.24 -13.25 29.08
C ILE A 384 5.45 -13.52 29.97
N ALA A 385 5.74 -12.67 30.98
CA ALA A 385 6.78 -12.92 31.97
C ALA A 385 6.56 -14.26 32.71
N ALA A 386 5.35 -14.50 33.19
CA ALA A 386 5.00 -15.76 33.84
C ALA A 386 5.20 -16.99 32.91
N ILE A 387 4.77 -16.88 31.63
CA ILE A 387 4.95 -17.97 30.64
C ILE A 387 6.45 -18.21 30.34
N VAL A 388 7.24 -17.14 30.28
CA VAL A 388 8.70 -17.24 30.03
C VAL A 388 9.38 -17.90 31.23
N GLU A 389 9.04 -17.51 32.46
CA GLU A 389 9.61 -18.10 33.68
C GLU A 389 9.22 -19.58 33.83
N GLU A 390 7.95 -19.93 33.62
CA GLU A 390 7.50 -21.33 33.62
C GLU A 390 8.28 -22.19 32.59
N LYS A 391 8.52 -21.64 31.40
CA LYS A 391 9.34 -22.33 30.39
C LYS A 391 10.81 -22.46 30.82
N ARG A 392 11.35 -21.43 31.47
CA ARG A 392 12.71 -21.44 31.99
C ARG A 392 12.89 -22.49 33.08
N GLU A 393 11.93 -22.58 34.00
CA GLU A 393 11.93 -23.64 35.02
C GLU A 393 11.79 -25.04 34.41
N LYS A 394 10.88 -25.24 33.44
CA LYS A 394 10.73 -26.52 32.73
C LYS A 394 12.01 -26.91 31.98
N ASN A 395 12.67 -25.93 31.35
CA ASN A 395 13.93 -26.17 30.64
C ASN A 395 15.10 -26.47 31.62
N LYS A 396 15.15 -25.80 32.79
CA LYS A 396 16.11 -26.14 33.85
C LYS A 396 15.92 -27.57 34.35
N LYS A 397 14.66 -27.99 34.62
CA LYS A 397 14.32 -29.36 35.04
C LYS A 397 14.63 -30.40 33.95
N SER A 398 14.64 -30.02 32.67
CA SER A 398 14.89 -30.96 31.55
C SER A 398 16.33 -30.93 31.03
N GLY A 399 17.24 -30.21 31.67
CA GLY A 399 18.65 -30.04 31.24
C GLY A 399 18.84 -29.42 29.86
N LYS A 400 17.75 -28.94 29.23
CA LYS A 400 17.79 -28.32 27.89
C LYS A 400 18.10 -26.85 28.01
N LYS A 401 19.33 -26.46 27.65
CA LYS A 401 19.68 -25.04 27.49
C LYS A 401 18.81 -24.39 26.43
N THR A 402 18.26 -23.22 26.73
CA THR A 402 17.49 -22.44 25.75
C THR A 402 18.39 -21.99 24.60
N PHE A 403 17.82 -21.73 23.43
CA PHE A 403 18.53 -21.18 22.28
C PHE A 403 19.31 -19.89 22.65
N MET A 404 18.77 -19.10 23.55
CA MET A 404 19.39 -17.87 24.07
C MET A 404 20.61 -18.15 24.97
N GLU A 405 20.51 -19.14 25.85
CA GLU A 405 21.63 -19.57 26.69
C GLU A 405 22.78 -20.12 25.82
N ARG A 406 22.45 -20.89 24.77
CA ARG A 406 23.45 -21.36 23.79
C ARG A 406 24.09 -20.21 23.01
N MET A 407 23.30 -19.22 22.57
CA MET A 407 23.82 -18.05 21.87
C MET A 407 24.67 -17.16 22.80
N ALA A 408 24.25 -16.96 24.05
CA ALA A 408 25.03 -16.21 25.04
C ALA A 408 26.33 -16.94 25.38
N GLU A 409 26.31 -18.26 25.52
CA GLU A 409 27.51 -19.08 25.68
C GLU A 409 28.48 -18.94 24.48
N GLN A 410 27.94 -19.07 23.26
CA GLN A 410 28.76 -18.87 22.04
C GLN A 410 29.36 -17.45 21.94
N GLN A 411 28.62 -16.45 22.40
CA GLN A 411 29.10 -15.06 22.39
C GLN A 411 30.19 -14.83 23.46
N LEU A 412 30.01 -15.38 24.66
CA LEU A 412 31.00 -15.34 25.73
C LEU A 412 32.27 -16.14 25.35
N GLU A 413 32.11 -17.27 24.68
CA GLU A 413 33.22 -18.03 24.11
C GLU A 413 33.97 -17.24 23.03
N ARG A 414 33.27 -16.50 22.17
CA ARG A 414 33.90 -15.61 21.16
C ARG A 414 34.63 -14.41 21.79
N GLU A 415 34.11 -13.88 22.88
CA GLU A 415 34.71 -12.75 23.61
C GLU A 415 35.86 -13.19 24.56
N GLY A 416 36.14 -14.50 24.66
CA GLY A 416 37.21 -15.04 25.52
C GLY A 416 36.97 -14.81 27.01
N LYS A 417 35.75 -14.56 27.43
CA LYS A 417 35.36 -14.40 28.82
C LYS A 417 34.87 -15.73 29.39
N ALA A 418 35.46 -16.15 30.52
CA ALA A 418 35.01 -17.34 31.24
C ALA A 418 33.55 -17.21 31.67
N LEU A 419 32.75 -18.26 31.50
CA LEU A 419 31.41 -18.39 32.03
C LEU A 419 31.42 -18.16 33.55
N PRO A 420 30.51 -17.36 34.12
CA PRO A 420 30.33 -17.33 35.56
C PRO A 420 29.84 -18.71 35.99
N LYS A 421 30.65 -19.40 36.82
CA LYS A 421 30.26 -20.65 37.43
C LYS A 421 29.02 -20.39 38.28
N SER A 422 27.91 -21.12 38.01
CA SER A 422 26.82 -21.22 38.96
C SER A 422 27.36 -21.90 40.21
N SER A 423 27.30 -21.19 41.34
CA SER A 423 27.47 -21.82 42.64
C SER A 423 26.27 -22.71 42.86
N ASP A 424 26.47 -23.97 42.78
CA ASP A 424 25.74 -25.11 43.34
C ASP A 424 26.00 -26.31 42.43
N ASP A 425 26.91 -27.13 42.88
CA ASP A 425 26.91 -28.59 42.89
C ASP A 425 28.34 -29.06 43.11
N ASP A 426 28.51 -29.53 44.34
CA ASP A 426 29.51 -30.48 44.72
C ASP A 426 29.13 -31.87 44.16
N ASP A 427 30.15 -32.64 43.93
CA ASP A 427 30.27 -34.10 43.84
C ASP A 427 30.32 -34.77 42.46
N ASP A 428 31.52 -35.36 42.35
CA ASP A 428 31.94 -36.68 41.90
C ASP A 428 32.01 -37.07 40.41
N ASP A 429 33.27 -37.22 40.04
CA ASP A 429 33.97 -38.36 39.40
C ASP A 429 33.60 -38.87 37.99
N ASP A 430 34.72 -39.11 37.33
CA ASP A 430 35.10 -40.08 36.28
C ASP A 430 34.99 -39.68 34.80
N ASP A 431 36.18 -39.30 34.30
CA ASP A 431 37.02 -39.90 33.26
C ASP A 431 36.36 -40.36 31.96
N GLU A 432 36.62 -39.69 30.86
CA GLU A 432 37.23 -40.27 29.66
C GLU A 432 37.62 -39.19 28.65
N GLY A 433 38.83 -39.31 28.17
CA GLY A 433 39.57 -38.32 27.42
C GLY A 433 39.08 -38.04 26.01
N GLU A 434 38.67 -36.79 25.77
CA GLU A 434 38.76 -36.16 24.45
C GLU A 434 39.85 -35.09 24.47
N LYS A 435 40.85 -35.25 23.59
CA LYS A 435 41.90 -34.29 23.36
C LYS A 435 41.33 -32.91 23.05
N LYS A 436 41.39 -32.01 24.01
CA LYS A 436 41.08 -30.57 23.77
C LYS A 436 42.14 -29.99 22.82
N LEU A 437 41.80 -29.76 21.57
CA LEU A 437 42.58 -29.00 20.61
C LEU A 437 42.96 -27.65 21.20
N SER A 438 44.22 -27.25 20.97
CA SER A 438 44.75 -25.97 21.44
C SER A 438 43.99 -24.80 20.79
N LYS A 439 44.00 -23.63 21.42
CA LYS A 439 43.29 -22.41 20.93
C LYS A 439 43.74 -22.02 19.52
N ALA A 440 44.98 -22.33 19.16
CA ALA A 440 45.54 -22.12 17.82
C ALA A 440 44.96 -23.11 16.77
N GLU A 441 44.79 -24.37 17.14
CA GLU A 441 44.26 -25.41 16.24
C GLU A 441 42.77 -25.18 15.95
N LYS A 442 41.99 -24.72 16.95
CA LYS A 442 40.58 -24.33 16.73
C LYS A 442 40.46 -23.11 15.82
N ALA A 443 41.31 -22.11 16.00
CA ALA A 443 41.32 -20.92 15.13
C ALA A 443 41.74 -21.29 13.68
N ALA A 444 42.67 -22.21 13.51
CA ALA A 444 43.04 -22.71 12.18
C ALA A 444 41.91 -23.51 11.52
N GLU A 445 41.18 -24.33 12.27
CA GLU A 445 40.04 -25.08 11.77
C GLU A 445 38.87 -24.17 11.37
N ASP A 446 38.60 -23.10 12.13
CA ASP A 446 37.56 -22.12 11.80
C ASP A 446 37.93 -21.29 10.57
N ARG A 447 39.21 -20.88 10.42
CA ARG A 447 39.70 -20.22 9.20
C ARG A 447 39.54 -21.12 7.97
N ARG A 448 39.86 -22.40 8.08
CA ARG A 448 39.71 -23.39 7.02
C ARG A 448 38.22 -23.58 6.61
N LYS A 449 37.33 -23.65 7.58
CA LYS A 449 35.87 -23.74 7.32
C LYS A 449 35.32 -22.48 6.63
N ILE A 450 35.81 -21.30 7.02
CA ILE A 450 35.43 -20.02 6.38
C ILE A 450 35.97 -19.95 4.95
N ALA A 451 37.21 -20.35 4.70
CA ALA A 451 37.81 -20.39 3.36
C ALA A 451 37.04 -21.38 2.46
N GLU A 452 36.68 -22.55 2.96
CA GLU A 452 35.91 -23.55 2.23
C GLU A 452 34.49 -23.07 1.92
N ALA A 453 33.84 -22.36 2.85
CA ALA A 453 32.55 -21.76 2.63
C ALA A 453 32.60 -20.63 1.58
N ARG A 454 33.65 -19.79 1.59
CA ARG A 454 33.88 -18.75 0.56
C ARG A 454 34.10 -19.37 -0.81
N LYS A 455 34.90 -20.43 -0.91
CA LYS A 455 35.18 -21.17 -2.14
C LYS A 455 33.88 -21.75 -2.74
N ARG A 456 33.05 -22.38 -1.92
CA ARG A 456 31.72 -22.88 -2.36
C ARG A 456 30.77 -21.77 -2.81
N MET A 457 30.86 -20.59 -2.20
CA MET A 457 30.07 -19.43 -2.62
C MET A 457 30.57 -18.89 -3.96
N ALA A 458 31.87 -18.75 -4.16
CA ALA A 458 32.46 -18.31 -5.42
C ALA A 458 32.14 -19.29 -6.57
N GLU A 459 32.24 -20.60 -6.36
CA GLU A 459 31.82 -21.62 -7.33
C GLU A 459 30.34 -21.54 -7.69
N LYS A 460 29.49 -21.18 -6.71
CA LYS A 460 28.03 -21.10 -6.93
C LYS A 460 27.59 -19.84 -7.68
N TYR A 461 28.32 -18.74 -7.53
CA TYR A 461 27.94 -17.43 -8.08
C TYR A 461 28.87 -16.93 -9.19
N GLY A 462 29.91 -17.70 -9.56
CA GLY A 462 30.80 -17.40 -10.69
C GLY A 462 31.80 -16.29 -10.44
N ASP A 463 32.10 -15.98 -9.17
CA ASP A 463 33.10 -14.99 -8.78
C ASP A 463 34.52 -15.59 -8.75
N GLU A 464 35.54 -14.82 -9.17
CA GLU A 464 36.93 -15.24 -9.02
C GLU A 464 37.33 -15.27 -7.56
N TYR A 465 37.89 -16.41 -7.12
CA TYR A 465 38.39 -16.62 -5.75
C TYR A 465 39.89 -16.36 -5.70
N GLU A 466 40.30 -15.27 -5.04
CA GLU A 466 41.70 -15.03 -4.70
C GLU A 466 42.03 -15.63 -3.33
N GLU A 467 42.99 -16.53 -3.28
CA GLU A 467 43.52 -17.11 -2.05
C GLU A 467 44.55 -16.16 -1.46
N PHE A 468 44.19 -15.41 -0.42
CA PHE A 468 45.13 -14.58 0.32
C PHE A 468 46.05 -15.50 1.16
N LEU A 469 47.30 -15.66 0.69
CA LEU A 469 48.38 -16.20 1.50
C LEU A 469 48.89 -15.05 2.40
N GLU A 470 48.55 -15.09 3.69
CA GLU A 470 49.16 -14.21 4.68
C GLU A 470 50.59 -14.66 4.91
N ASP A 471 51.57 -13.80 4.60
CA ASP A 471 53.00 -13.97 4.90
C ASP A 471 53.18 -14.13 6.41
N GLU A 472 54.13 -15.04 6.77
CA GLU A 472 54.50 -15.34 8.14
C GLU A 472 55.01 -14.06 8.84
N GLU A 473 54.30 -13.57 9.83
CA GLU A 473 54.79 -12.48 10.70
C GLU A 473 55.91 -12.95 11.61
N GLU A 474 57.05 -12.29 11.48
CA GLU A 474 58.18 -12.34 12.40
C GLU A 474 57.75 -12.01 13.84
N GLN A 475 58.24 -12.80 14.77
CA GLN A 475 58.07 -12.62 16.22
C GLN A 475 58.82 -11.38 16.71
N PRO A 476 58.26 -10.47 17.49
CA PRO A 476 59.01 -9.45 18.19
C PRO A 476 59.58 -9.97 19.52
N GLU A 477 60.88 -9.89 19.64
CA GLU A 477 61.65 -10.15 20.85
C GLU A 477 61.19 -9.31 22.05
N GLN A 478 61.17 -9.95 23.21
CA GLN A 478 61.00 -9.33 24.52
C GLN A 478 62.19 -8.45 24.89
N LYS A 479 61.99 -7.17 25.21
CA LYS A 479 62.85 -6.36 26.06
C LYS A 479 62.13 -5.76 27.24
N LYS A 480 62.64 -6.04 28.44
CA LYS A 480 62.20 -5.57 29.76
C LYS A 480 62.44 -4.06 29.94
N PRO A 481 61.83 -3.45 30.93
CA PRO A 481 61.76 -1.99 31.07
C PRO A 481 62.94 -1.42 31.88
N GLN A 482 63.37 -0.24 31.48
CA GLN A 482 64.17 0.63 32.37
C GLN A 482 63.57 2.02 32.51
N SER A 483 63.53 2.42 33.74
CA SER A 483 63.06 3.65 34.36
C SER A 483 63.83 4.90 33.93
N GLY A 484 63.13 6.04 33.90
CA GLY A 484 63.81 7.24 34.30
C GLY A 484 63.50 8.53 33.57
N LYS A 485 62.72 9.37 34.28
CA LYS A 485 62.89 10.83 34.47
C LYS A 485 62.73 11.82 33.31
N LYS A 486 61.63 12.62 33.48
CA LYS A 486 61.53 14.11 33.47
C LYS A 486 62.36 14.91 32.44
N LYS A 487 61.65 15.74 31.66
CA LYS A 487 61.60 17.23 31.70
C LYS A 487 61.14 17.77 30.36
N LYS A 488 60.07 18.51 30.42
CA LYS A 488 59.88 19.98 30.27
C LYS A 488 60.44 20.61 28.97
N ASN A 489 59.53 21.16 28.27
CA ASN A 489 59.53 22.50 27.70
C ASN A 489 59.71 22.71 26.18
N ARG A 490 58.72 23.36 25.66
CA ARG A 490 58.74 24.63 24.91
C ARG A 490 58.93 24.63 23.39
N ASN A 491 57.84 24.97 22.80
CA ASN A 491 57.70 26.09 21.85
C ASN A 491 58.29 26.02 20.42
N LYS A 492 57.44 26.36 19.57
CA LYS A 492 57.57 27.19 18.38
C LYS A 492 57.57 26.55 16.99
N ASN A 493 56.53 26.92 16.36
CA ASN A 493 56.45 27.55 15.03
C ASN A 493 56.83 26.75 13.78
N ASN A 494 55.83 26.72 13.01
CA ASN A 494 55.79 27.32 11.66
C ASN A 494 55.79 26.38 10.45
N SER A 495 54.80 26.55 9.73
CA SER A 495 54.76 26.80 8.27
C SER A 495 54.49 25.64 7.32
N ASN A 496 53.37 25.82 6.66
CA ASN A 496 53.15 25.55 5.23
C ASN A 496 52.98 24.08 4.79
N ASN A 497 51.99 23.69 4.14
CA ASN A 497 51.25 24.21 3.00
C ASN A 497 50.26 23.16 2.48
N ASN A 498 49.02 23.55 2.37
CA ASN A 498 48.27 23.51 1.12
C ASN A 498 48.17 22.19 0.33
N LYS A 499 47.02 21.58 0.38
CA LYS A 499 46.16 21.23 -0.78
C LYS A 499 45.12 20.17 -0.37
N ASN A 500 43.90 20.58 -0.30
CA ASN A 500 42.75 20.00 -1.00
C ASN A 500 41.47 20.46 -0.30
N ASN A 501 41.00 21.59 -0.75
CA ASN A 501 39.59 21.97 -0.68
C ASN A 501 39.17 22.24 -2.13
N ASN A 502 38.53 21.28 -2.75
CA ASN A 502 37.76 21.53 -3.97
C ASN A 502 36.83 20.34 -4.25
N SER A 503 35.76 20.21 -3.43
CA SER A 503 34.63 19.32 -3.75
C SER A 503 33.33 19.67 -3.00
N GLU A 504 33.26 20.78 -2.26
CA GLU A 504 32.02 21.20 -1.57
C GLU A 504 31.36 22.48 -2.13
N LYS A 505 31.83 23.01 -3.26
CA LYS A 505 31.25 24.23 -3.85
C LYS A 505 30.40 24.03 -5.11
N GLN A 506 30.15 22.78 -5.52
CA GLN A 506 29.29 22.51 -6.70
C GLN A 506 27.87 22.03 -6.37
N SER A 507 27.53 21.83 -5.09
CA SER A 507 26.17 21.41 -4.70
C SER A 507 25.28 22.54 -4.16
N GLU A 508 25.81 23.75 -3.96
CA GLU A 508 25.03 24.91 -3.53
C GLU A 508 24.63 25.88 -4.67
N GLU A 509 25.24 25.78 -5.84
CA GLU A 509 24.84 26.60 -7.00
C GLU A 509 23.71 25.99 -7.85
N GLU A 510 23.40 24.71 -7.71
CA GLU A 510 22.31 24.04 -8.47
C GLU A 510 20.94 24.16 -7.78
N ASN A 511 20.88 24.50 -6.48
CA ASN A 511 19.63 24.71 -5.76
C ASN A 511 19.12 26.17 -5.80
N THR A 512 19.95 27.12 -6.19
CA THR A 512 19.55 28.53 -6.30
C THR A 512 19.00 28.89 -7.69
N ALA A 513 19.25 28.04 -8.68
CA ALA A 513 18.74 28.23 -10.05
C ALA A 513 17.33 27.66 -10.27
N LEU A 514 16.82 26.80 -9.36
CA LEU A 514 15.47 26.25 -9.43
C LEU A 514 14.43 27.09 -8.66
N GLU A 515 14.84 27.89 -7.67
CA GLU A 515 13.93 28.82 -6.98
C GLU A 515 13.68 30.13 -7.72
N GLN A 516 14.56 30.52 -8.66
CA GLN A 516 14.35 31.74 -9.47
C GLN A 516 13.53 31.54 -10.75
N SER A 517 13.21 30.28 -11.12
CA SER A 517 12.35 30.01 -12.27
C SER A 517 10.86 29.82 -11.92
N GLU A 518 10.49 29.77 -10.63
CA GLU A 518 9.09 29.72 -10.18
C GLU A 518 8.52 31.11 -9.79
N GLU A 519 9.37 32.11 -9.46
CA GLU A 519 8.89 33.46 -9.16
C GLU A 519 8.60 34.33 -10.42
N ASP A 520 9.20 33.99 -11.57
CA ASP A 520 8.95 34.76 -12.83
C ASP A 520 7.72 34.26 -13.61
N SER A 521 7.00 33.22 -13.16
CA SER A 521 5.79 32.74 -13.82
C SER A 521 4.47 33.21 -13.17
N GLU A 522 4.49 33.83 -11.99
CA GLU A 522 3.28 34.35 -11.32
C GLU A 522 3.00 35.85 -11.56
N GLU A 523 3.93 36.62 -12.20
CA GLU A 523 3.73 38.05 -12.40
C GLU A 523 3.16 38.45 -13.77
N THR A 524 2.84 37.51 -14.66
CA THR A 524 2.30 37.83 -16.00
C THR A 524 0.81 37.54 -16.22
N ASP A 525 0.07 37.12 -15.19
CA ASP A 525 -1.37 36.78 -15.33
C ASP A 525 -2.34 37.75 -14.62
N SER A 526 -1.88 38.98 -14.25
CA SER A 526 -2.75 39.99 -13.62
C SER A 526 -3.01 41.24 -14.41
N GLU A 527 -2.61 41.29 -15.70
CA GLU A 527 -3.01 42.42 -16.60
C GLU A 527 -3.41 41.91 -17.99
N LYS A 528 -4.62 41.35 -18.13
CA LYS A 528 -5.47 41.52 -19.30
C LYS A 528 -6.88 40.99 -19.05
#